data_26ca20c6dca770c80297e8c251acbbf8
#
_entry.id   26ca20c6dca770c80297e8c251acbbf8
#
_cell.length_a   1.000
_cell.length_b   1.000
_cell.length_c   1.000
_cell.angle_alpha   90.00
_cell.angle_beta   90.00
_cell.angle_gamma   90.00
#
_symmetry.space_group_name_H-M   'P 1'
#
loop_
_entity.id
_entity.type
_entity.pdbx_description
1 polymer ?
#
loop_
_entity_poly.entity_id
_entity_poly.type
_entity_poly.pdbx_seq_one_letter_code
_entity_poly.pdbx_strand_id
1 'polypeptide(L)'
;MAAPAIVTVDDEPEVLRAVERDLRRKYGKDYRVLGTDSGNGAVDLLKQLKTRGDSLALTLADQRMPQMSGLDVLGQSMQLFPQAKRALLTAYADTNAAIAAINTAKVHYYLLKPWDPPEEKLYPVLDDLLEDWQAEYKAPYNGLRVLGTRWSPSSHQLKDFLGRNQVPYQWTDVEIAAPDQEVQQLIPNVDLKSASLPLVVLPGGEVLANPPVEELAARIGLRTRAETSFYDFVIVGGGPAGLAAAVYGASEGLKTLLVERSAPGGQAGMSSRIENYLGFPSGLTGADLARRAFTQAKRFGAEILSPQEVVGLRVDGPYRFVKLRDGNEISCHALLIASGLSWKKLDIPGIERLQEAGVYYGAAMTEAQLCSGEDVYLIGGANSAGQAAVYFAQFARSVTMLVRGDSLEKGMSQYLIDQIREIANIRVETKAEVVEVHGDGHLESITIANHATETIRTEPTSALFIFIGAMPCTAWLRGMLPMDERGYLLTGALLPKDGDRTKGWKEERDPFIFESIIPGVFAAGDTRHSSIKRVASAVGEGSITVQMVHQYLSKVK
;
A
#
# COMPACT_ATOMS: atom_id res chain seq x y z
N MET A 1 14.39 -25.18 -5.76
CA MET A 1 13.97 -25.25 -4.34
C MET A 1 12.71 -26.09 -4.23
N ALA A 2 12.50 -26.77 -3.11
CA ALA A 2 11.26 -27.50 -2.89
C ALA A 2 10.10 -26.50 -2.76
N ALA A 3 8.92 -26.83 -3.32
CA ALA A 3 7.73 -26.01 -3.16
C ALA A 3 7.41 -25.78 -1.67
N PRO A 4 6.86 -24.63 -1.28
CA PRO A 4 6.50 -24.34 0.10
C PRO A 4 5.52 -25.38 0.66
N ALA A 5 5.57 -25.62 1.97
CA ALA A 5 4.73 -26.63 2.60
C ALA A 5 3.42 -26.03 3.12
N ILE A 6 2.34 -26.80 3.03
CA ILE A 6 1.12 -26.68 3.82
C ILE A 6 1.11 -27.87 4.75
N VAL A 7 1.08 -27.62 6.07
CA VAL A 7 0.99 -28.69 7.08
C VAL A 7 -0.44 -28.74 7.60
N THR A 8 -1.04 -29.94 7.62
CA THR A 8 -2.34 -30.18 8.22
C THR A 8 -2.25 -31.26 9.29
N VAL A 9 -2.98 -31.10 10.40
CA VAL A 9 -3.03 -32.07 11.49
C VAL A 9 -4.44 -32.26 12.00
N ASP A 10 -4.85 -33.52 12.12
CA ASP A 10 -6.15 -33.93 12.63
C ASP A 10 -6.04 -35.38 13.13
N ASP A 11 -6.47 -35.67 14.36
CA ASP A 11 -6.38 -36.99 14.96
C ASP A 11 -7.43 -37.99 14.44
N GLU A 12 -8.43 -37.51 13.71
CA GLU A 12 -9.39 -38.33 13.00
C GLU A 12 -8.86 -38.67 11.58
N PRO A 13 -8.46 -39.94 11.29
CA PRO A 13 -7.84 -40.28 10.02
C PRO A 13 -8.73 -40.04 8.79
N GLU A 14 -10.05 -40.05 8.94
CA GLU A 14 -10.98 -39.79 7.85
C GLU A 14 -11.03 -38.30 7.52
N VAL A 15 -11.04 -37.46 8.53
CA VAL A 15 -11.02 -35.99 8.41
C VAL A 15 -9.68 -35.56 7.83
N LEU A 16 -8.56 -36.06 8.34
CA LEU A 16 -7.22 -35.77 7.82
C LEU A 16 -7.11 -36.10 6.33
N ARG A 17 -7.57 -37.30 5.92
CA ARG A 17 -7.57 -37.70 4.50
C ARG A 17 -8.45 -36.80 3.64
N ALA A 18 -9.59 -36.34 4.16
CA ALA A 18 -10.47 -35.43 3.43
C ALA A 18 -9.82 -34.06 3.22
N VAL A 19 -9.24 -33.48 4.27
CA VAL A 19 -8.50 -32.21 4.19
C VAL A 19 -7.32 -32.32 3.22
N GLU A 20 -6.48 -33.37 3.36
CA GLU A 20 -5.33 -33.55 2.47
C GLU A 20 -5.75 -33.71 1.01
N ARG A 21 -6.80 -34.47 0.72
CA ARG A 21 -7.34 -34.64 -0.63
C ARG A 21 -7.75 -33.30 -1.24
N ASP A 22 -8.51 -32.50 -0.48
CA ASP A 22 -9.02 -31.22 -0.94
C ASP A 22 -7.88 -30.20 -1.12
N LEU A 23 -6.93 -30.15 -0.19
CA LEU A 23 -5.74 -29.32 -0.31
C LEU A 23 -4.88 -29.73 -1.52
N ARG A 24 -4.62 -31.02 -1.72
CA ARG A 24 -3.82 -31.52 -2.87
C ARG A 24 -4.52 -31.26 -4.19
N ARG A 25 -5.85 -31.38 -4.24
CA ARG A 25 -6.64 -31.11 -5.45
C ARG A 25 -6.45 -29.68 -5.94
N LYS A 26 -6.43 -28.71 -5.05
CA LYS A 26 -6.36 -27.30 -5.41
C LYS A 26 -4.93 -26.76 -5.41
N TYR A 27 -4.16 -27.08 -4.39
CA TYR A 27 -2.87 -26.44 -4.12
C TYR A 27 -1.66 -27.33 -4.42
N GLY A 28 -1.86 -28.60 -4.75
CA GLY A 28 -0.76 -29.58 -4.91
C GLY A 28 0.20 -29.30 -6.06
N LYS A 29 -0.10 -28.35 -6.95
CA LYS A 29 0.85 -27.89 -8.00
C LYS A 29 1.90 -26.92 -7.45
N ASP A 30 1.48 -26.05 -6.51
CA ASP A 30 2.27 -24.93 -6.04
C ASP A 30 2.82 -25.16 -4.62
N TYR A 31 2.20 -26.08 -3.86
CA TYR A 31 2.55 -26.38 -2.48
C TYR A 31 2.67 -27.88 -2.22
N ARG A 32 3.56 -28.25 -1.29
CA ARG A 32 3.65 -29.61 -0.74
C ARG A 32 2.67 -29.75 0.42
N VAL A 33 1.65 -30.55 0.26
CA VAL A 33 0.69 -30.85 1.33
C VAL A 33 1.18 -32.02 2.17
N LEU A 34 1.41 -31.77 3.46
CA LEU A 34 1.95 -32.70 4.45
C LEU A 34 0.93 -32.85 5.58
N GLY A 35 0.45 -34.05 5.81
CA GLY A 35 -0.49 -34.37 6.86
C GLY A 35 0.10 -35.24 7.97
N THR A 36 -0.41 -35.12 9.18
CA THR A 36 -0.08 -35.95 10.32
C THR A 36 -1.28 -36.11 11.23
N ASP A 37 -1.37 -37.24 11.92
CA ASP A 37 -2.49 -37.64 12.78
C ASP A 37 -2.31 -37.26 14.26
N SER A 38 -1.27 -36.51 14.59
CA SER A 38 -1.01 -36.12 15.99
C SER A 38 -0.30 -34.79 16.11
N GLY A 39 -0.57 -34.05 17.20
CA GLY A 39 0.08 -32.77 17.50
C GLY A 39 1.59 -32.90 17.63
N ASN A 40 2.09 -33.97 18.28
CA ASN A 40 3.53 -34.23 18.37
C ASN A 40 4.15 -34.48 17.00
N GLY A 41 3.51 -35.29 16.13
CA GLY A 41 3.93 -35.52 14.76
C GLY A 41 3.99 -34.23 13.94
N ALA A 42 3.04 -33.31 14.14
CA ALA A 42 3.04 -32.00 13.50
C ALA A 42 4.26 -31.16 13.94
N VAL A 43 4.55 -31.10 15.22
CA VAL A 43 5.72 -30.37 15.74
C VAL A 43 7.03 -30.94 15.21
N ASP A 44 7.16 -32.28 15.17
CA ASP A 44 8.34 -32.93 14.61
C ASP A 44 8.50 -32.65 13.10
N LEU A 45 7.40 -32.65 12.37
CA LEU A 45 7.39 -32.27 10.95
C LEU A 45 7.80 -30.80 10.75
N LEU A 46 7.30 -29.89 11.56
CA LEU A 46 7.70 -28.48 11.53
C LEU A 46 9.21 -28.30 11.81
N LYS A 47 9.75 -29.02 12.80
CA LYS A 47 11.21 -29.02 13.08
C LYS A 47 12.03 -29.55 11.91
N GLN A 48 11.58 -30.65 11.27
CA GLN A 48 12.23 -31.19 10.08
C GLN A 48 12.25 -30.19 8.92
N LEU A 49 11.12 -29.53 8.65
CA LEU A 49 11.05 -28.48 7.63
C LEU A 49 12.03 -27.34 7.94
N LYS A 50 12.11 -26.91 9.19
CA LYS A 50 13.04 -25.87 9.63
C LYS A 50 14.49 -26.27 9.44
N THR A 51 14.85 -27.51 9.81
CA THR A 51 16.22 -28.05 9.67
C THR A 51 16.65 -28.17 8.20
N ARG A 52 15.71 -28.48 7.30
CA ARG A 52 15.96 -28.58 5.86
C ARG A 52 16.01 -27.23 5.15
N GLY A 53 15.70 -26.13 5.84
CA GLY A 53 15.54 -24.82 5.21
C GLY A 53 14.31 -24.73 4.30
N ASP A 54 13.35 -25.60 4.47
CA ASP A 54 12.09 -25.59 3.71
C ASP A 54 11.18 -24.47 4.20
N SER A 55 10.35 -23.94 3.32
CA SER A 55 9.40 -22.88 3.63
C SER A 55 8.04 -23.45 4.01
N LEU A 56 7.41 -22.86 5.02
CA LEU A 56 6.05 -23.17 5.46
C LEU A 56 5.12 -22.01 5.12
N ALA A 57 4.08 -22.30 4.35
CA ALA A 57 3.08 -21.30 3.98
C ALA A 57 1.91 -21.24 4.95
N LEU A 58 1.39 -22.41 5.34
CA LEU A 58 0.20 -22.54 6.16
C LEU A 58 0.30 -23.74 7.10
N THR A 59 -0.15 -23.57 8.34
CA THR A 59 -0.46 -24.66 9.26
C THR A 59 -1.97 -24.67 9.53
N LEU A 60 -2.62 -25.79 9.27
CA LEU A 60 -4.03 -26.03 9.49
C LEU A 60 -4.16 -27.13 10.55
N ALA A 61 -4.71 -26.83 11.72
CA ALA A 61 -4.76 -27.77 12.84
C ALA A 61 -6.19 -27.97 13.35
N ASP A 62 -6.57 -29.21 13.65
CA ASP A 62 -7.77 -29.46 14.43
C ASP A 62 -7.62 -28.92 15.84
N GLN A 63 -8.70 -28.40 16.40
CA GLN A 63 -8.69 -27.77 17.73
C GLN A 63 -8.48 -28.77 18.84
N ARG A 64 -9.12 -29.96 18.77
CA ARG A 64 -9.16 -30.92 19.84
C ARG A 64 -8.49 -32.23 19.48
N MET A 65 -7.24 -32.34 19.84
CA MET A 65 -6.46 -33.56 19.62
C MET A 65 -5.95 -34.13 20.97
N PRO A 66 -5.78 -35.44 21.12
CA PRO A 66 -5.16 -36.04 22.28
C PRO A 66 -3.74 -35.53 22.52
N GLN A 67 -3.35 -35.37 23.77
CA GLN A 67 -2.00 -35.00 24.24
C GLN A 67 -1.56 -33.56 23.91
N MET A 68 -1.86 -33.03 22.73
CA MET A 68 -1.48 -31.67 22.31
C MET A 68 -2.60 -31.07 21.48
N SER A 69 -3.10 -29.92 21.92
CA SER A 69 -4.16 -29.21 21.19
C SER A 69 -3.65 -28.56 19.89
N GLY A 70 -4.57 -28.28 18.96
CA GLY A 70 -4.21 -27.53 17.75
C GLY A 70 -3.64 -26.15 18.04
N LEU A 71 -4.05 -25.51 19.11
CA LEU A 71 -3.48 -24.23 19.55
C LEU A 71 -2.02 -24.33 19.94
N ASP A 72 -1.64 -25.42 20.61
CA ASP A 72 -0.24 -25.67 20.98
C ASP A 72 0.61 -25.89 19.72
N VAL A 73 0.09 -26.65 18.74
CA VAL A 73 0.74 -26.86 17.43
C VAL A 73 0.92 -25.53 16.69
N LEU A 74 -0.13 -24.69 16.63
CA LEU A 74 -0.06 -23.38 15.98
C LEU A 74 0.90 -22.42 16.71
N GLY A 75 1.00 -22.51 18.03
CA GLY A 75 1.98 -21.80 18.84
C GLY A 75 3.42 -22.20 18.48
N GLN A 76 3.69 -23.50 18.33
CA GLN A 76 4.99 -24.01 17.86
C GLN A 76 5.26 -23.58 16.41
N SER A 77 4.25 -23.63 15.54
CA SER A 77 4.34 -23.11 14.17
C SER A 77 4.73 -21.63 14.15
N MET A 78 4.16 -20.82 15.03
CA MET A 78 4.49 -19.39 15.15
C MET A 78 5.95 -19.17 15.56
N GLN A 79 6.46 -19.96 16.49
CA GLN A 79 7.86 -19.85 16.94
C GLN A 79 8.86 -20.27 15.87
N LEU A 80 8.59 -21.37 15.16
CA LEU A 80 9.49 -21.91 14.14
C LEU A 80 9.39 -21.16 12.81
N PHE A 81 8.18 -20.74 12.42
CA PHE A 81 7.86 -20.07 11.16
C PHE A 81 6.93 -18.87 11.41
N PRO A 82 7.45 -17.75 11.91
CA PRO A 82 6.64 -16.58 12.27
C PRO A 82 5.77 -16.05 11.12
N GLN A 83 6.23 -16.19 9.88
CA GLN A 83 5.54 -15.70 8.68
C GLN A 83 4.48 -16.68 8.15
N ALA A 84 4.50 -17.95 8.57
CA ALA A 84 3.50 -18.92 8.13
C ALA A 84 2.11 -18.51 8.62
N LYS A 85 1.11 -18.66 7.77
CA LYS A 85 -0.29 -18.47 8.16
C LYS A 85 -0.76 -19.65 9.02
N ARG A 86 -1.71 -19.39 9.92
CA ARG A 86 -2.22 -20.36 10.90
C ARG A 86 -3.72 -20.34 10.90
N ALA A 87 -4.33 -21.48 10.63
CA ALA A 87 -5.77 -21.66 10.67
C ALA A 87 -6.14 -22.84 11.58
N LEU A 88 -7.23 -22.69 12.28
CA LEU A 88 -7.76 -23.72 13.19
C LEU A 88 -9.02 -24.32 12.57
N LEU A 89 -9.11 -25.65 12.55
CA LEU A 89 -10.33 -26.39 12.26
C LEU A 89 -11.09 -26.65 13.57
N THR A 90 -12.39 -26.41 13.60
CA THR A 90 -13.21 -26.62 14.81
C THR A 90 -14.63 -27.07 14.48
N ALA A 91 -15.18 -27.95 15.28
CA ALA A 91 -16.58 -28.35 15.21
C ALA A 91 -17.52 -27.42 16.02
N TYR A 92 -16.97 -26.50 16.83
CA TYR A 92 -17.75 -25.65 17.74
C TYR A 92 -17.30 -24.19 17.66
N ALA A 93 -18.27 -23.28 17.62
CA ALA A 93 -18.06 -21.83 17.77
C ALA A 93 -17.91 -21.49 19.27
N ASP A 94 -16.78 -21.86 19.89
CA ASP A 94 -16.48 -21.48 21.27
C ASP A 94 -15.74 -20.13 21.28
N THR A 95 -16.47 -19.09 21.64
CA THR A 95 -15.98 -17.70 21.64
C THR A 95 -14.80 -17.50 22.60
N ASN A 96 -14.73 -18.21 23.72
CA ASN A 96 -13.66 -18.06 24.72
C ASN A 96 -12.36 -18.74 24.25
N ALA A 97 -12.47 -19.90 23.61
CA ALA A 97 -11.32 -20.56 22.97
C ALA A 97 -10.78 -19.75 21.79
N ALA A 98 -11.65 -19.09 21.03
CA ALA A 98 -11.27 -18.19 19.94
C ALA A 98 -10.45 -16.98 20.43
N ILE A 99 -10.89 -16.31 21.50
CA ILE A 99 -10.20 -15.15 22.08
C ILE A 99 -8.81 -15.56 22.63
N ALA A 100 -8.71 -16.69 23.33
CA ALA A 100 -7.44 -17.21 23.85
C ALA A 100 -6.46 -17.53 22.69
N ALA A 101 -6.94 -18.08 21.61
CA ALA A 101 -6.14 -18.46 20.44
C ALA A 101 -5.57 -17.27 19.66
N ILE A 102 -6.35 -16.19 19.51
CA ILE A 102 -5.90 -14.94 18.89
C ILE A 102 -4.72 -14.36 19.68
N ASN A 103 -4.79 -14.40 21.00
CA ASN A 103 -3.77 -13.80 21.86
C ASN A 103 -2.51 -14.66 21.98
N THR A 104 -2.61 -15.99 21.94
CA THR A 104 -1.50 -16.91 22.25
C THR A 104 -0.79 -17.41 21.00
N ALA A 105 -1.52 -17.82 19.96
CA ALA A 105 -0.95 -18.43 18.75
C ALA A 105 -1.07 -17.54 17.49
N LYS A 106 -1.62 -16.34 17.61
CA LYS A 106 -1.92 -15.43 16.49
C LYS A 106 -2.58 -16.16 15.32
N VAL A 107 -3.67 -16.87 15.61
CA VAL A 107 -4.45 -17.60 14.60
C VAL A 107 -5.06 -16.59 13.63
N HIS A 108 -4.91 -16.84 12.33
CA HIS A 108 -5.37 -15.92 11.28
C HIS A 108 -6.84 -16.20 10.92
N TYR A 109 -7.28 -17.46 11.00
CA TYR A 109 -8.65 -17.82 10.67
C TYR A 109 -9.14 -19.08 11.41
N TYR A 110 -10.46 -19.16 11.58
CA TYR A 110 -11.18 -20.31 12.14
C TYR A 110 -12.09 -20.89 11.07
N LEU A 111 -11.88 -22.16 10.74
CA LEU A 111 -12.68 -22.93 9.81
C LEU A 111 -13.61 -23.87 10.57
N LEU A 112 -14.89 -23.83 10.24
CA LEU A 112 -15.88 -24.73 10.84
C LEU A 112 -15.93 -26.06 10.10
N LYS A 113 -15.97 -27.18 10.85
CA LYS A 113 -16.30 -28.50 10.32
C LYS A 113 -17.84 -28.64 10.28
N PRO A 114 -18.43 -29.21 9.22
CA PRO A 114 -17.83 -29.61 7.96
C PRO A 114 -17.66 -28.43 6.98
N TRP A 115 -16.59 -28.45 6.19
CA TRP A 115 -16.27 -27.43 5.17
C TRP A 115 -16.81 -27.77 3.78
N ASP A 116 -17.73 -28.70 3.66
CA ASP A 116 -18.34 -29.10 2.39
C ASP A 116 -19.45 -28.11 1.95
N PRO A 117 -19.50 -27.66 0.69
CA PRO A 117 -18.51 -27.87 -0.37
C PRO A 117 -17.23 -27.02 -0.13
N PRO A 118 -16.03 -27.59 -0.42
CA PRO A 118 -14.77 -26.89 -0.18
C PRO A 118 -14.58 -25.63 -1.04
N GLU A 119 -15.22 -25.57 -2.19
CA GLU A 119 -15.21 -24.41 -3.09
C GLU A 119 -15.82 -23.15 -2.45
N GLU A 120 -16.76 -23.32 -1.55
CA GLU A 120 -17.46 -22.21 -0.90
C GLU A 120 -16.90 -21.87 0.50
N LYS A 121 -16.47 -22.88 1.24
CA LYS A 121 -16.15 -22.71 2.67
C LYS A 121 -14.67 -22.81 3.02
N LEU A 122 -13.89 -23.65 2.28
CA LEU A 122 -12.48 -23.88 2.56
C LEU A 122 -11.57 -23.03 1.67
N TYR A 123 -11.76 -23.14 0.35
CA TYR A 123 -10.83 -22.55 -0.59
C TYR A 123 -10.79 -21.02 -0.55
N PRO A 124 -11.90 -20.27 -0.44
CA PRO A 124 -11.82 -18.81 -0.39
C PRO A 124 -10.98 -18.31 0.77
N VAL A 125 -11.10 -18.96 1.94
CA VAL A 125 -10.34 -18.61 3.13
C VAL A 125 -8.85 -18.93 2.97
N LEU A 126 -8.55 -20.13 2.45
CA LEU A 126 -7.16 -20.54 2.26
C LEU A 126 -6.49 -19.78 1.13
N ASP A 127 -7.22 -19.40 0.08
CA ASP A 127 -6.73 -18.52 -0.98
C ASP A 127 -6.27 -17.18 -0.39
N ASP A 128 -7.12 -16.52 0.40
CA ASP A 128 -6.78 -15.26 1.06
C ASP A 128 -5.54 -15.41 1.96
N LEU A 129 -5.45 -16.48 2.76
CA LEU A 129 -4.30 -16.72 3.63
C LEU A 129 -3.02 -17.01 2.87
N LEU A 130 -3.10 -17.78 1.79
CA LEU A 130 -1.94 -18.12 0.97
C LEU A 130 -1.48 -16.95 0.10
N GLU A 131 -2.40 -16.13 -0.40
CA GLU A 131 -2.09 -14.87 -1.08
C GLU A 131 -1.42 -13.89 -0.12
N ASP A 132 -1.93 -13.76 1.10
CA ASP A 132 -1.32 -12.97 2.16
C ASP A 132 0.09 -13.47 2.50
N TRP A 133 0.27 -14.79 2.58
CA TRP A 133 1.59 -15.37 2.83
C TRP A 133 2.53 -15.12 1.66
N GLN A 134 2.11 -15.32 0.42
CA GLN A 134 2.93 -15.05 -0.76
C GLN A 134 3.40 -13.60 -0.84
N ALA A 135 2.55 -12.65 -0.43
CA ALA A 135 2.89 -11.24 -0.40
C ALA A 135 3.95 -10.91 0.68
N GLU A 136 3.96 -11.64 1.79
CA GLU A 136 4.91 -11.45 2.90
C GLU A 136 6.15 -12.36 2.80
N TYR A 137 6.05 -13.44 2.02
CA TYR A 137 7.09 -14.47 1.95
C TYR A 137 8.34 -13.98 1.23
N LYS A 138 9.42 -13.91 1.98
CA LYS A 138 10.76 -13.72 1.43
C LYS A 138 11.38 -15.10 1.18
N ALA A 139 11.25 -15.60 -0.06
CA ALA A 139 11.94 -16.84 -0.45
C ALA A 139 13.45 -16.69 -0.23
N PRO A 140 14.16 -17.77 0.13
CA PRO A 140 15.61 -17.76 0.03
C PRO A 140 15.98 -17.51 -1.44
N TYR A 141 16.76 -16.61 -1.64
CA TYR A 141 17.02 -15.59 -2.56
C TYR A 141 17.17 -15.99 -4.06
N ASN A 142 16.07 -16.02 -4.82
CA ASN A 142 16.07 -15.90 -6.30
C ASN A 142 15.34 -14.61 -6.75
N GLY A 143 15.24 -13.65 -5.84
CA GLY A 143 14.55 -12.41 -6.10
C GLY A 143 15.45 -11.30 -6.63
N LEU A 144 14.87 -10.14 -6.70
CA LEU A 144 15.50 -8.90 -7.12
C LEU A 144 16.53 -8.44 -6.07
N ARG A 145 17.76 -8.14 -6.45
CA ARG A 145 18.74 -7.53 -5.57
C ARG A 145 19.00 -6.11 -6.00
N VAL A 146 19.03 -5.20 -5.03
CA VAL A 146 19.27 -3.77 -5.26
C VAL A 146 20.49 -3.35 -4.46
N LEU A 147 21.50 -2.84 -5.15
CA LEU A 147 22.73 -2.33 -4.58
C LEU A 147 22.77 -0.82 -4.79
N GLY A 148 22.97 -0.06 -3.74
CA GLY A 148 22.98 1.40 -3.85
C GLY A 148 23.50 2.05 -2.59
N THR A 149 23.42 3.38 -2.52
CA THR A 149 23.79 4.13 -1.32
C THR A 149 22.54 4.61 -0.57
N ARG A 150 22.62 4.64 0.73
CA ARG A 150 21.52 5.01 1.64
C ARG A 150 20.90 6.36 1.30
N TRP A 151 21.74 7.32 0.92
CA TRP A 151 21.34 8.71 0.72
C TRP A 151 21.08 9.10 -0.73
N SER A 152 21.15 8.16 -1.67
CA SER A 152 20.87 8.41 -3.08
C SER A 152 19.38 8.56 -3.33
N PRO A 153 18.89 9.68 -3.91
CA PRO A 153 17.50 9.87 -4.31
C PRO A 153 16.99 8.76 -5.23
N SER A 154 17.79 8.31 -6.18
CA SER A 154 17.42 7.20 -7.10
C SER A 154 17.30 5.87 -6.37
N SER A 155 18.16 5.59 -5.38
CA SER A 155 18.03 4.41 -4.52
C SER A 155 16.74 4.46 -3.70
N HIS A 156 16.42 5.63 -3.14
CA HIS A 156 15.19 5.83 -2.38
C HIS A 156 13.95 5.64 -3.26
N GLN A 157 13.88 6.31 -4.40
CA GLN A 157 12.78 6.22 -5.35
C GLN A 157 12.53 4.76 -5.79
N LEU A 158 13.61 4.03 -6.08
CA LEU A 158 13.52 2.63 -6.51
C LEU A 158 12.99 1.72 -5.40
N LYS A 159 13.49 1.90 -4.16
CA LYS A 159 13.04 1.13 -2.99
C LYS A 159 11.58 1.40 -2.67
N ASP A 160 11.14 2.68 -2.69
CA ASP A 160 9.74 3.07 -2.50
C ASP A 160 8.86 2.43 -3.57
N PHE A 161 9.27 2.52 -4.83
CA PHE A 161 8.55 1.91 -5.94
C PHE A 161 8.39 0.39 -5.77
N LEU A 162 9.48 -0.33 -5.48
CA LEU A 162 9.44 -1.78 -5.28
C LEU A 162 8.59 -2.18 -4.08
N GLY A 163 8.77 -1.47 -2.94
CA GLY A 163 8.02 -1.73 -1.72
C GLY A 163 6.51 -1.51 -1.89
N ARG A 164 6.12 -0.42 -2.52
CA ARG A 164 4.70 -0.08 -2.77
C ARG A 164 4.03 -1.00 -3.79
N ASN A 165 4.78 -1.49 -4.78
CA ASN A 165 4.29 -2.48 -5.74
C ASN A 165 4.44 -3.93 -5.23
N GLN A 166 4.86 -4.11 -3.96
CA GLN A 166 5.00 -5.42 -3.30
C GLN A 166 5.96 -6.37 -4.03
N VAL A 167 6.96 -5.79 -4.68
CA VAL A 167 8.03 -6.53 -5.33
C VAL A 167 9.09 -6.84 -4.28
N PRO A 168 9.29 -8.12 -3.90
CA PRO A 168 10.30 -8.46 -2.93
C PRO A 168 11.70 -8.20 -3.49
N TYR A 169 12.55 -7.55 -2.69
CA TYR A 169 13.93 -7.30 -3.05
C TYR A 169 14.85 -7.39 -1.85
N GLN A 170 16.13 -7.68 -2.08
CA GLN A 170 17.19 -7.56 -1.08
C GLN A 170 17.97 -6.27 -1.33
N TRP A 171 18.10 -5.46 -0.29
CA TRP A 171 18.88 -4.24 -0.32
C TRP A 171 20.28 -4.48 0.21
N THR A 172 21.28 -3.96 -0.48
CA THR A 172 22.66 -3.87 -0.01
C THR A 172 23.13 -2.43 -0.10
N ASP A 173 23.48 -1.84 1.04
CA ASP A 173 24.13 -0.55 1.09
C ASP A 173 25.64 -0.75 0.84
N VAL A 174 26.10 -0.28 -0.32
CA VAL A 174 27.49 -0.49 -0.76
C VAL A 174 28.52 0.35 -0.02
N GLU A 175 28.08 1.35 0.78
CA GLU A 175 28.95 2.15 1.64
C GLU A 175 29.21 1.45 2.99
N ILE A 176 28.26 0.63 3.45
CA ILE A 176 28.33 -0.04 4.77
C ILE A 176 28.80 -1.48 4.64
N ALA A 177 28.34 -2.19 3.63
CA ALA A 177 28.62 -3.60 3.47
C ALA A 177 29.05 -3.95 2.03
N ALA A 178 30.09 -4.77 1.92
CA ALA A 178 30.40 -5.38 0.63
C ALA A 178 29.26 -6.33 0.22
N PRO A 179 28.92 -6.42 -1.09
CA PRO A 179 27.97 -7.39 -1.57
C PRO A 179 28.40 -8.83 -1.20
N ASP A 180 27.43 -9.70 -0.94
CA ASP A 180 27.71 -11.11 -0.69
C ASP A 180 28.41 -11.79 -1.88
N GLN A 181 29.01 -12.96 -1.64
CA GLN A 181 29.78 -13.67 -2.69
C GLN A 181 28.95 -13.99 -3.92
N GLU A 182 27.65 -14.26 -3.74
CA GLU A 182 26.75 -14.58 -4.83
C GLU A 182 26.49 -13.34 -5.71
N VAL A 183 26.29 -12.18 -5.10
CA VAL A 183 26.16 -10.91 -5.83
C VAL A 183 27.46 -10.54 -6.54
N GLN A 184 28.62 -10.71 -5.87
CA GLN A 184 29.92 -10.46 -6.48
C GLN A 184 30.15 -11.31 -7.73
N GLN A 185 29.66 -12.56 -7.75
CA GLN A 185 29.74 -13.44 -8.93
C GLN A 185 28.83 -12.96 -10.07
N LEU A 186 27.71 -12.31 -9.76
CA LEU A 186 26.79 -11.76 -10.77
C LEU A 186 27.29 -10.45 -11.38
N ILE A 187 28.13 -9.71 -10.66
CA ILE A 187 28.67 -8.40 -11.09
C ILE A 187 30.21 -8.38 -11.10
N PRO A 188 30.90 -9.40 -11.66
CA PRO A 188 32.35 -9.58 -11.47
C PRO A 188 33.22 -8.44 -11.98
N ASN A 189 32.71 -7.66 -12.92
CA ASN A 189 33.44 -6.57 -13.59
C ASN A 189 32.89 -5.17 -13.27
N VAL A 190 32.00 -5.07 -12.26
CA VAL A 190 31.40 -3.78 -11.90
C VAL A 190 32.20 -3.15 -10.75
N ASP A 191 32.84 -2.04 -11.03
CA ASP A 191 33.39 -1.19 -9.96
C ASP A 191 32.26 -0.37 -9.35
N LEU A 192 31.83 -0.75 -8.15
CA LEU A 192 30.73 -0.11 -7.43
C LEU A 192 30.99 1.36 -7.09
N LYS A 193 32.25 1.80 -7.09
CA LYS A 193 32.60 3.22 -6.83
C LYS A 193 32.36 4.11 -8.03
N SER A 194 32.43 3.56 -9.22
CA SER A 194 32.23 4.30 -10.49
C SER A 194 30.90 3.94 -11.17
N ALA A 195 30.17 2.93 -10.66
CA ALA A 195 28.91 2.49 -11.25
C ALA A 195 27.79 3.52 -11.05
N SER A 196 26.89 3.61 -12.03
CA SER A 196 25.65 4.39 -11.92
C SER A 196 24.67 3.63 -10.99
N LEU A 197 24.67 4.00 -9.70
CA LEU A 197 23.81 3.41 -8.69
C LEU A 197 22.39 4.00 -8.71
N PRO A 198 21.35 3.23 -8.28
CA PRO A 198 21.41 1.85 -7.81
C PRO A 198 21.58 0.81 -8.92
N LEU A 199 22.31 -0.28 -8.66
CA LEU A 199 22.29 -1.46 -9.53
C LEU A 199 21.14 -2.38 -9.13
N VAL A 200 20.43 -2.89 -10.12
CA VAL A 200 19.37 -3.89 -9.94
C VAL A 200 19.77 -5.18 -10.62
N VAL A 201 19.92 -6.23 -9.82
CA VAL A 201 20.20 -7.58 -10.34
C VAL A 201 18.88 -8.35 -10.39
N LEU A 202 18.45 -8.70 -11.60
CA LEU A 202 17.23 -9.46 -11.83
C LEU A 202 17.44 -10.96 -11.51
N PRO A 203 16.37 -11.73 -11.26
CA PRO A 203 16.46 -13.17 -10.95
C PRO A 203 17.23 -14.01 -11.97
N GLY A 204 17.29 -13.56 -13.23
CA GLY A 204 18.04 -14.20 -14.32
C GLY A 204 19.52 -13.81 -14.39
N GLY A 205 20.04 -12.99 -13.45
CA GLY A 205 21.42 -12.49 -13.46
C GLY A 205 21.67 -11.28 -14.36
N GLU A 206 20.64 -10.75 -15.05
CA GLU A 206 20.73 -9.49 -15.78
C GLU A 206 20.92 -8.33 -14.80
N VAL A 207 21.82 -7.40 -15.11
CA VAL A 207 22.13 -6.24 -14.27
C VAL A 207 21.70 -4.98 -14.96
N LEU A 208 20.89 -4.17 -14.29
CA LEU A 208 20.43 -2.85 -14.74
C LEU A 208 21.12 -1.78 -13.89
N ALA A 209 21.72 -0.77 -14.52
CA ALA A 209 22.37 0.34 -13.82
C ALA A 209 21.44 1.55 -13.80
N ASN A 210 21.03 1.97 -12.61
CA ASN A 210 20.12 3.09 -12.36
C ASN A 210 18.90 3.08 -13.32
N PRO A 211 18.14 1.96 -13.40
CA PRO A 211 17.07 1.85 -14.37
C PRO A 211 15.95 2.85 -14.07
N PRO A 212 15.34 3.48 -15.08
CA PRO A 212 14.07 4.16 -14.93
C PRO A 212 13.01 3.19 -14.38
N VAL A 213 12.09 3.70 -13.54
CA VAL A 213 11.06 2.90 -12.89
C VAL A 213 10.17 2.15 -13.90
N GLU A 214 9.88 2.79 -15.04
CA GLU A 214 9.07 2.23 -16.12
C GLU A 214 9.78 1.05 -16.82
N GLU A 215 11.09 1.14 -17.00
CA GLU A 215 11.90 0.06 -17.56
C GLU A 215 11.94 -1.12 -16.60
N LEU A 216 12.24 -0.87 -15.32
CA LEU A 216 12.26 -1.90 -14.31
C LEU A 216 10.89 -2.58 -14.19
N ALA A 217 9.80 -1.81 -14.17
CA ALA A 217 8.43 -2.33 -14.10
C ALA A 217 8.15 -3.37 -15.19
N ALA A 218 8.54 -3.05 -16.43
CA ALA A 218 8.37 -3.96 -17.56
C ALA A 218 9.20 -5.26 -17.38
N ARG A 219 10.43 -5.15 -16.85
CA ARG A 219 11.34 -6.30 -16.64
C ARG A 219 10.89 -7.22 -15.52
N ILE A 220 10.26 -6.68 -14.48
CA ILE A 220 9.74 -7.47 -13.34
C ILE A 220 8.30 -7.94 -13.55
N GLY A 221 7.74 -7.73 -14.74
CA GLY A 221 6.43 -8.26 -15.13
C GLY A 221 5.22 -7.45 -14.60
N LEU A 222 5.43 -6.19 -14.20
CA LEU A 222 4.31 -5.29 -13.93
C LEU A 222 3.61 -4.90 -15.22
N ARG A 223 2.31 -4.76 -15.17
CA ARG A 223 1.50 -4.43 -16.34
C ARG A 223 1.56 -2.93 -16.61
N THR A 224 2.25 -2.54 -17.67
CA THR A 224 2.43 -1.14 -18.10
C THR A 224 1.63 -0.79 -19.36
N ARG A 225 1.03 -1.78 -20.03
CA ARG A 225 0.24 -1.61 -21.25
C ARG A 225 -1.12 -2.26 -21.13
N ALA A 226 -2.13 -1.60 -21.67
CA ALA A 226 -3.50 -2.09 -21.71
C ALA A 226 -3.64 -3.29 -22.66
N GLU A 227 -4.46 -4.27 -22.27
CA GLU A 227 -4.79 -5.44 -23.13
C GLU A 227 -5.63 -5.04 -24.32
N THR A 228 -6.46 -4.02 -24.17
CA THR A 228 -7.36 -3.54 -25.22
C THR A 228 -7.38 -2.02 -25.26
N SER A 229 -7.86 -1.47 -26.38
CA SER A 229 -8.00 -0.02 -26.57
C SER A 229 -9.30 0.55 -26.03
N PHE A 230 -10.26 -0.30 -25.64
CA PHE A 230 -11.60 0.12 -25.21
C PHE A 230 -12.08 -0.60 -23.96
N TYR A 231 -12.66 0.18 -23.02
CA TYR A 231 -13.23 -0.29 -21.75
C TYR A 231 -14.62 0.34 -21.53
N ASP A 232 -15.46 -0.32 -20.72
CA ASP A 232 -16.70 0.28 -20.25
C ASP A 232 -16.40 1.42 -19.27
N PHE A 233 -15.42 1.19 -18.40
CA PHE A 233 -15.06 2.07 -17.30
C PHE A 233 -13.55 2.18 -17.12
N VAL A 234 -13.03 3.39 -17.17
CA VAL A 234 -11.63 3.71 -16.87
C VAL A 234 -11.54 4.52 -15.58
N ILE A 235 -10.60 4.17 -14.73
CA ILE A 235 -10.36 4.79 -13.43
C ILE A 235 -8.94 5.37 -13.41
N VAL A 236 -8.79 6.65 -13.09
CA VAL A 236 -7.50 7.34 -13.00
C VAL A 236 -7.14 7.53 -11.52
N GLY A 237 -6.14 6.78 -11.06
CA GLY A 237 -5.64 6.78 -9.69
C GLY A 237 -6.04 5.53 -8.90
N GLY A 238 -5.04 4.85 -8.34
CA GLY A 238 -5.16 3.61 -7.56
C GLY A 238 -5.22 3.83 -6.05
N GLY A 239 -5.69 4.99 -5.58
CA GLY A 239 -5.98 5.24 -4.17
C GLY A 239 -7.27 4.53 -3.70
N PRO A 240 -7.69 4.71 -2.43
CA PRO A 240 -8.87 4.03 -1.88
C PRO A 240 -10.16 4.20 -2.71
N ALA A 241 -10.41 5.40 -3.26
CA ALA A 241 -11.57 5.63 -4.11
C ALA A 241 -11.49 4.85 -5.42
N GLY A 242 -10.32 4.89 -6.09
CA GLY A 242 -10.12 4.18 -7.36
C GLY A 242 -10.13 2.67 -7.19
N LEU A 243 -9.50 2.13 -6.15
CA LEU A 243 -9.51 0.69 -5.86
C LEU A 243 -10.93 0.20 -5.52
N ALA A 244 -11.70 0.96 -4.73
CA ALA A 244 -13.10 0.63 -4.46
C ALA A 244 -13.91 0.61 -5.76
N ALA A 245 -13.79 1.64 -6.60
CA ALA A 245 -14.46 1.68 -7.88
C ALA A 245 -14.04 0.53 -8.81
N ALA A 246 -12.76 0.12 -8.79
CA ALA A 246 -12.28 -1.01 -9.57
C ALA A 246 -12.89 -2.35 -9.08
N VAL A 247 -12.97 -2.55 -7.76
CA VAL A 247 -13.62 -3.74 -7.17
C VAL A 247 -15.08 -3.81 -7.59
N TYR A 248 -15.84 -2.75 -7.37
CA TYR A 248 -17.27 -2.75 -7.69
C TYR A 248 -17.52 -2.80 -9.20
N GLY A 249 -16.82 -2.00 -10.01
CA GLY A 249 -16.98 -1.99 -11.46
C GLY A 249 -16.72 -3.36 -12.07
N ALA A 250 -15.64 -4.02 -11.68
CA ALA A 250 -15.32 -5.36 -12.20
C ALA A 250 -16.28 -6.44 -11.65
N SER A 251 -16.63 -6.40 -10.35
CA SER A 251 -17.55 -7.39 -9.75
C SER A 251 -18.98 -7.29 -10.29
N GLU A 252 -19.36 -6.12 -10.78
CA GLU A 252 -20.68 -5.86 -11.41
C GLU A 252 -20.64 -6.01 -12.95
N GLY A 253 -19.56 -6.58 -13.49
CA GLY A 253 -19.45 -7.00 -14.89
C GLY A 253 -19.01 -5.91 -15.87
N LEU A 254 -18.54 -4.77 -15.42
CA LEU A 254 -17.96 -3.76 -16.29
C LEU A 254 -16.53 -4.16 -16.68
N LYS A 255 -16.18 -4.01 -17.97
CA LYS A 255 -14.80 -4.10 -18.42
C LYS A 255 -14.04 -2.88 -17.87
N THR A 256 -13.36 -3.09 -16.74
CA THR A 256 -12.79 -2.03 -15.91
C THR A 256 -11.28 -1.98 -16.03
N LEU A 257 -10.74 -0.79 -16.29
CA LEU A 257 -9.31 -0.48 -16.28
C LEU A 257 -9.02 0.57 -15.19
N LEU A 258 -8.02 0.32 -14.36
CA LEU A 258 -7.45 1.29 -13.44
C LEU A 258 -6.04 1.67 -13.90
N VAL A 259 -5.75 2.96 -13.98
CA VAL A 259 -4.43 3.51 -14.34
C VAL A 259 -3.85 4.22 -13.12
N GLU A 260 -2.69 3.74 -12.65
CA GLU A 260 -1.98 4.29 -11.49
C GLU A 260 -0.55 4.71 -11.87
N ARG A 261 -0.18 5.94 -11.53
CA ARG A 261 1.10 6.54 -11.97
C ARG A 261 2.33 5.94 -11.28
N SER A 262 2.20 5.38 -10.08
CA SER A 262 3.35 4.84 -9.34
C SER A 262 3.07 3.47 -8.73
N ALA A 263 2.18 3.39 -7.76
CA ALA A 263 1.80 2.13 -7.12
C ALA A 263 0.40 2.23 -6.48
N PRO A 264 -0.39 1.15 -6.50
CA PRO A 264 -1.69 1.11 -5.86
C PRO A 264 -1.65 1.43 -4.37
N GLY A 265 -2.72 2.05 -3.85
CA GLY A 265 -2.87 2.45 -2.45
C GLY A 265 -2.88 3.97 -2.25
N GLY A 266 -2.31 4.75 -3.18
CA GLY A 266 -2.25 6.21 -3.09
C GLY A 266 -1.61 6.68 -1.78
N GLN A 267 -2.06 7.83 -1.26
CA GLN A 267 -1.57 8.39 0.02
C GLN A 267 -1.91 7.49 1.22
N ALA A 268 -3.06 6.82 1.21
CA ALA A 268 -3.46 5.91 2.28
C ALA A 268 -2.51 4.72 2.39
N GLY A 269 -1.99 4.21 1.26
CA GLY A 269 -1.03 3.12 1.23
C GLY A 269 0.30 3.42 1.93
N MET A 270 0.64 4.70 2.09
CA MET A 270 1.85 5.17 2.78
C MET A 270 1.64 5.34 4.30
N SER A 271 0.40 5.26 4.81
CA SER A 271 0.13 5.42 6.24
C SER A 271 0.70 4.23 7.02
N SER A 272 1.51 4.52 8.04
CA SER A 272 2.09 3.51 8.94
C SER A 272 1.01 2.72 9.66
N ARG A 273 -0.12 3.38 10.03
CA ARG A 273 -1.25 2.76 10.72
C ARG A 273 -2.56 3.51 10.42
N ILE A 274 -3.61 2.74 10.12
CA ILE A 274 -4.99 3.22 9.96
C ILE A 274 -5.81 2.56 11.06
N GLU A 275 -6.21 3.33 12.08
CA GLU A 275 -6.90 2.81 13.26
C GLU A 275 -8.42 2.98 13.20
N ASN A 276 -8.89 3.90 12.36
CA ASN A 276 -10.30 4.28 12.27
C ASN A 276 -11.01 3.76 11.02
N TYR A 277 -10.48 2.70 10.40
CA TYR A 277 -11.17 2.01 9.31
C TYR A 277 -12.00 0.85 9.88
N LEU A 278 -13.31 0.88 9.59
CA LEU A 278 -14.27 -0.08 10.13
C LEU A 278 -13.90 -1.53 9.76
N GLY A 279 -14.02 -2.46 10.72
CA GLY A 279 -13.71 -3.87 10.55
C GLY A 279 -12.31 -4.29 11.00
N PHE A 280 -11.47 -3.32 11.41
CA PHE A 280 -10.09 -3.57 11.88
C PHE A 280 -9.88 -3.00 13.28
N PRO A 281 -10.31 -3.72 14.34
CA PRO A 281 -10.29 -3.19 15.71
C PRO A 281 -8.87 -2.90 16.24
N SER A 282 -7.86 -3.60 15.72
CA SER A 282 -6.44 -3.37 16.05
C SER A 282 -5.76 -2.39 15.10
N GLY A 283 -6.50 -1.78 14.15
CA GLY A 283 -5.91 -1.06 13.03
C GLY A 283 -5.19 -1.97 12.05
N LEU A 284 -4.70 -1.38 10.96
CA LEU A 284 -3.85 -2.06 9.98
C LEU A 284 -2.93 -1.04 9.32
N THR A 285 -1.88 -1.50 8.62
CA THR A 285 -1.04 -0.58 7.83
C THR A 285 -1.77 -0.15 6.56
N GLY A 286 -1.43 1.04 6.05
CA GLY A 286 -1.95 1.49 4.76
C GLY A 286 -1.55 0.55 3.62
N ALA A 287 -0.34 0.01 3.68
CA ALA A 287 0.16 -0.96 2.72
C ALA A 287 -0.67 -2.25 2.69
N ASP A 288 -1.04 -2.80 3.87
CA ASP A 288 -1.90 -3.99 3.95
C ASP A 288 -3.29 -3.74 3.38
N LEU A 289 -3.89 -2.59 3.71
CA LEU A 289 -5.19 -2.22 3.15
C LEU A 289 -5.13 -2.10 1.63
N ALA A 290 -4.11 -1.43 1.10
CA ALA A 290 -3.90 -1.25 -0.33
C ALA A 290 -3.70 -2.59 -1.04
N ARG A 291 -2.88 -3.48 -0.48
CA ARG A 291 -2.62 -4.82 -1.00
C ARG A 291 -3.90 -5.66 -1.10
N ARG A 292 -4.69 -5.70 -0.02
CA ARG A 292 -5.98 -6.42 0.01
C ARG A 292 -6.95 -5.90 -1.06
N ALA A 293 -7.08 -4.58 -1.17
CA ALA A 293 -7.95 -3.95 -2.16
C ALA A 293 -7.47 -4.21 -3.60
N PHE A 294 -6.16 -4.14 -3.85
CA PHE A 294 -5.55 -4.46 -5.14
C PHE A 294 -5.80 -5.91 -5.56
N THR A 295 -5.53 -6.86 -4.65
CA THR A 295 -5.77 -8.29 -4.89
C THR A 295 -7.25 -8.55 -5.15
N GLN A 296 -8.14 -7.91 -4.39
CA GLN A 296 -9.58 -8.04 -4.58
C GLN A 296 -10.04 -7.52 -5.95
N ALA A 297 -9.56 -6.34 -6.39
CA ALA A 297 -9.86 -5.78 -7.70
C ALA A 297 -9.40 -6.72 -8.83
N LYS A 298 -8.18 -7.25 -8.74
CA LYS A 298 -7.65 -8.23 -9.71
C LYS A 298 -8.46 -9.53 -9.75
N ARG A 299 -8.87 -10.04 -8.59
CA ARG A 299 -9.69 -11.26 -8.51
C ARG A 299 -11.03 -11.12 -9.23
N PHE A 300 -11.62 -9.92 -9.22
CA PHE A 300 -12.84 -9.63 -10.01
C PHE A 300 -12.58 -9.31 -11.47
N GLY A 301 -11.32 -9.31 -11.92
CA GLY A 301 -10.95 -9.09 -13.32
C GLY A 301 -10.72 -7.64 -13.70
N ALA A 302 -10.56 -6.72 -12.74
CA ALA A 302 -10.10 -5.37 -13.06
C ALA A 302 -8.68 -5.43 -13.61
N GLU A 303 -8.46 -4.79 -14.75
CA GLU A 303 -7.13 -4.57 -15.28
C GLU A 303 -6.49 -3.35 -14.60
N ILE A 304 -5.22 -3.48 -14.19
CA ILE A 304 -4.50 -2.41 -13.49
C ILE A 304 -3.19 -2.15 -14.20
N LEU A 305 -3.00 -0.93 -14.67
CA LEU A 305 -1.74 -0.44 -15.22
C LEU A 305 -0.98 0.32 -14.15
N SER A 306 0.21 -0.14 -13.83
CA SER A 306 1.12 0.52 -12.89
C SER A 306 2.58 0.11 -13.20
N PRO A 307 3.52 1.05 -13.29
CA PRO A 307 3.32 2.51 -13.29
C PRO A 307 2.86 3.01 -14.67
N GLN A 308 1.81 3.83 -14.70
CA GLN A 308 1.39 4.51 -15.93
C GLN A 308 0.64 5.81 -15.57
N GLU A 309 0.96 6.91 -16.24
CA GLU A 309 0.39 8.21 -15.93
C GLU A 309 -0.56 8.71 -17.01
N VAL A 310 -1.71 9.20 -16.58
CA VAL A 310 -2.67 9.90 -17.42
C VAL A 310 -2.29 11.38 -17.50
N VAL A 311 -2.14 11.88 -18.70
CA VAL A 311 -1.70 13.26 -18.98
C VAL A 311 -2.72 14.09 -19.75
N GLY A 312 -3.83 13.49 -20.21
CA GLY A 312 -4.84 14.23 -20.95
C GLY A 312 -6.16 13.48 -21.06
N LEU A 313 -7.20 14.24 -21.36
CA LEU A 313 -8.56 13.76 -21.65
C LEU A 313 -9.04 14.43 -22.94
N ARG A 314 -9.63 13.66 -23.82
CA ARG A 314 -10.39 14.13 -24.98
C ARG A 314 -11.78 13.49 -24.95
N VAL A 315 -12.76 14.23 -25.38
CA VAL A 315 -14.17 13.76 -25.44
C VAL A 315 -14.64 13.82 -26.89
N ASP A 316 -15.24 12.73 -27.37
CA ASP A 316 -15.78 12.65 -28.72
C ASP A 316 -17.08 11.83 -28.69
N GLY A 317 -18.21 12.49 -28.80
CA GLY A 317 -19.52 11.87 -28.67
C GLY A 317 -19.69 11.10 -27.34
N PRO A 318 -20.08 9.81 -27.41
CA PRO A 318 -20.25 8.99 -26.22
C PRO A 318 -18.93 8.44 -25.64
N TYR A 319 -17.78 8.79 -26.25
CA TYR A 319 -16.49 8.23 -25.88
C TYR A 319 -15.61 9.24 -25.15
N ARG A 320 -14.84 8.76 -24.18
CA ARG A 320 -13.80 9.47 -23.45
C ARG A 320 -12.47 8.80 -23.78
N PHE A 321 -11.51 9.62 -24.19
CA PHE A 321 -10.18 9.18 -24.58
C PHE A 321 -9.18 9.68 -23.55
N VAL A 322 -8.51 8.75 -22.90
CA VAL A 322 -7.53 9.01 -21.86
C VAL A 322 -6.14 8.86 -22.47
N LYS A 323 -5.39 9.96 -22.52
CA LYS A 323 -4.03 9.97 -23.05
C LYS A 323 -3.03 9.61 -21.95
N LEU A 324 -2.20 8.61 -22.21
CA LEU A 324 -1.14 8.17 -21.33
C LEU A 324 0.17 8.90 -21.62
N ARG A 325 1.09 8.93 -20.64
CA ARG A 325 2.40 9.59 -20.78
C ARG A 325 3.25 8.98 -21.89
N ASP A 326 3.14 7.69 -22.16
CA ASP A 326 3.84 6.98 -23.23
C ASP A 326 3.30 7.30 -24.65
N GLY A 327 2.29 8.16 -24.74
CA GLY A 327 1.65 8.56 -25.99
C GLY A 327 0.47 7.70 -26.42
N ASN A 328 0.23 6.56 -25.78
CA ASN A 328 -0.95 5.73 -26.05
C ASN A 328 -2.25 6.42 -25.61
N GLU A 329 -3.35 6.08 -26.26
CA GLU A 329 -4.69 6.56 -25.93
C GLU A 329 -5.62 5.38 -25.69
N ILE A 330 -6.40 5.44 -24.62
CA ILE A 330 -7.38 4.43 -24.23
C ILE A 330 -8.76 5.08 -24.27
N SER A 331 -9.73 4.42 -24.91
CA SER A 331 -11.10 4.90 -24.98
C SER A 331 -12.01 4.19 -23.97
N CYS A 332 -13.03 4.91 -23.49
CA CYS A 332 -14.06 4.34 -22.61
C CYS A 332 -15.38 5.09 -22.76
N HIS A 333 -16.45 4.49 -22.22
CA HIS A 333 -17.72 5.16 -22.06
C HIS A 333 -17.76 6.03 -20.80
N ALA A 334 -17.30 5.51 -19.69
CA ALA A 334 -17.29 6.21 -18.41
C ALA A 334 -15.85 6.35 -17.86
N LEU A 335 -15.57 7.50 -17.26
CA LEU A 335 -14.27 7.82 -16.67
C LEU A 335 -14.45 8.28 -15.22
N LEU A 336 -13.67 7.70 -14.29
CA LEU A 336 -13.56 8.18 -12.92
C LEU A 336 -12.18 8.81 -12.68
N ILE A 337 -12.17 10.04 -12.21
CA ILE A 337 -10.98 10.76 -11.76
C ILE A 337 -10.87 10.58 -10.25
N ALA A 338 -9.94 9.73 -9.81
CA ALA A 338 -9.62 9.42 -8.43
C ALA A 338 -8.13 9.67 -8.14
N SER A 339 -7.55 10.66 -8.84
CA SER A 339 -6.11 10.98 -8.88
C SER A 339 -5.53 11.47 -7.54
N GLY A 340 -6.37 11.75 -6.55
CA GLY A 340 -5.98 12.09 -5.19
C GLY A 340 -5.21 13.40 -5.08
N LEU A 341 -4.28 13.42 -4.12
CA LEU A 341 -3.49 14.59 -3.76
C LEU A 341 -2.00 14.32 -3.94
N SER A 342 -1.22 15.37 -4.17
CA SER A 342 0.23 15.40 -4.05
C SER A 342 0.64 16.36 -2.93
N TRP A 343 1.78 16.09 -2.29
CA TRP A 343 2.29 16.96 -1.24
C TRP A 343 2.60 18.36 -1.74
N LYS A 344 2.28 19.36 -0.94
CA LYS A 344 2.78 20.70 -1.16
C LYS A 344 4.29 20.70 -0.95
N LYS A 345 5.02 21.33 -1.88
CA LYS A 345 6.45 21.51 -1.71
C LYS A 345 6.71 22.71 -0.79
N LEU A 346 7.68 22.56 0.10
CA LEU A 346 8.23 23.65 0.90
C LEU A 346 9.26 24.36 0.03
N ASP A 347 9.19 25.69 -0.02
CA ASP A 347 10.11 26.53 -0.81
C ASP A 347 11.04 27.27 0.16
N ILE A 348 12.18 26.61 0.47
CA ILE A 348 13.23 27.16 1.31
C ILE A 348 14.61 26.79 0.74
N PRO A 349 15.67 27.55 1.03
CA PRO A 349 17.03 27.25 0.58
C PRO A 349 17.48 25.82 0.93
N GLY A 350 18.08 25.14 -0.04
CA GLY A 350 18.65 23.80 0.11
C GLY A 350 17.67 22.63 -0.11
N ILE A 351 16.35 22.88 -0.07
CA ILE A 351 15.33 21.83 -0.02
C ILE A 351 15.33 20.90 -1.24
N GLU A 352 15.42 21.47 -2.45
CA GLU A 352 15.35 20.68 -3.69
C GLU A 352 16.55 19.72 -3.82
N ARG A 353 17.73 20.16 -3.41
CA ARG A 353 18.97 19.38 -3.50
C ARG A 353 18.99 18.20 -2.54
N LEU A 354 18.30 18.33 -1.39
CA LEU A 354 18.28 17.34 -0.32
C LEU A 354 16.99 16.53 -0.28
N GLN A 355 16.06 16.74 -1.24
CA GLN A 355 14.85 15.94 -1.37
C GLN A 355 15.23 14.48 -1.62
N GLU A 356 14.64 13.53 -0.86
CA GLU A 356 14.95 12.09 -0.85
C GLU A 356 16.38 11.74 -0.36
N ALA A 357 17.14 12.76 0.02
CA ALA A 357 18.47 12.63 0.62
C ALA A 357 18.48 13.18 2.05
N GLY A 358 17.52 12.77 2.87
CA GLY A 358 17.31 13.22 4.25
C GLY A 358 16.12 14.18 4.41
N VAL A 359 15.57 14.73 3.31
CA VAL A 359 14.34 15.54 3.32
C VAL A 359 13.24 14.78 2.60
N TYR A 360 12.14 14.48 3.29
CA TYR A 360 11.07 13.63 2.80
C TYR A 360 9.70 14.30 2.92
N TYR A 361 8.83 14.09 1.92
CA TYR A 361 7.43 14.51 1.96
C TYR A 361 6.54 13.31 2.32
N GLY A 362 5.91 13.37 3.49
CA GLY A 362 5.21 12.24 4.07
C GLY A 362 6.14 11.34 4.89
N ALA A 363 5.68 10.15 5.22
CA ALA A 363 6.48 9.14 5.91
C ALA A 363 6.19 7.76 5.31
N ALA A 364 7.22 7.03 4.93
CA ALA A 364 7.13 5.64 4.58
C ALA A 364 7.83 4.76 5.62
N MET A 365 7.48 3.47 5.66
CA MET A 365 8.10 2.51 6.60
C MET A 365 9.60 2.34 6.35
N THR A 366 10.03 2.55 5.11
CA THR A 366 11.44 2.47 4.70
C THR A 366 12.31 3.51 5.38
N GLU A 367 11.82 4.76 5.50
CA GLU A 367 12.58 5.85 6.13
C GLU A 367 12.67 5.68 7.64
N ALA A 368 11.65 5.14 8.30
CA ALA A 368 11.66 4.95 9.74
C ALA A 368 12.78 4.03 10.20
N GLN A 369 13.07 2.96 9.44
CA GLN A 369 14.18 2.07 9.74
C GLN A 369 15.54 2.74 9.55
N LEU A 370 15.65 3.69 8.62
CA LEU A 370 16.87 4.47 8.39
C LEU A 370 17.14 5.47 9.52
N CYS A 371 16.10 5.88 10.25
CA CYS A 371 16.18 6.84 11.36
C CYS A 371 16.44 6.18 12.73
N SER A 372 16.81 4.89 12.77
CA SER A 372 17.06 4.19 14.03
C SER A 372 18.21 4.80 14.81
N GLY A 373 17.89 5.31 16.03
CA GLY A 373 18.86 5.98 16.90
C GLY A 373 19.21 7.42 16.52
N GLU A 374 18.58 7.99 15.49
CA GLU A 374 18.77 9.36 15.02
C GLU A 374 17.79 10.34 15.65
N ASP A 375 18.09 11.64 15.59
CA ASP A 375 17.15 12.71 15.90
C ASP A 375 16.36 13.07 14.65
N VAL A 376 15.03 13.00 14.72
CA VAL A 376 14.12 13.21 13.61
C VAL A 376 13.33 14.49 13.80
N TYR A 377 13.22 15.29 12.76
CA TYR A 377 12.38 16.49 12.75
C TYR A 377 11.18 16.32 11.81
N LEU A 378 10.00 16.76 12.27
CA LEU A 378 8.75 16.71 11.55
C LEU A 378 8.15 18.12 11.42
N ILE A 379 7.85 18.56 10.20
CA ILE A 379 7.11 19.81 9.98
C ILE A 379 5.64 19.49 9.81
N GLY A 380 4.79 19.97 10.73
CA GLY A 380 3.33 19.83 10.62
C GLY A 380 2.64 19.66 11.97
N GLY A 381 1.36 20.03 12.03
CA GLY A 381 0.54 19.97 13.25
C GLY A 381 -0.82 19.30 13.04
N ALA A 382 -1.01 18.49 12.00
CA ALA A 382 -2.25 17.76 11.72
C ALA A 382 -2.09 16.25 11.95
N ASN A 383 -3.19 15.49 11.81
CA ASN A 383 -3.22 14.05 12.09
C ASN A 383 -2.08 13.26 11.42
N SER A 384 -1.75 13.54 10.16
CA SER A 384 -0.67 12.83 9.46
C SER A 384 0.70 13.03 10.10
N ALA A 385 1.00 14.25 10.56
CA ALA A 385 2.23 14.55 11.29
C ALA A 385 2.25 13.85 12.66
N GLY A 386 1.12 13.83 13.37
CA GLY A 386 0.99 13.16 14.65
C GLY A 386 1.18 11.65 14.55
N GLN A 387 0.53 11.01 13.58
CA GLN A 387 0.72 9.58 13.31
C GLN A 387 2.16 9.23 12.96
N ALA A 388 2.81 10.06 12.15
CA ALA A 388 4.21 9.90 11.82
C ALA A 388 5.11 10.06 13.06
N ALA A 389 4.87 11.07 13.91
CA ALA A 389 5.64 11.28 15.13
C ALA A 389 5.58 10.07 16.07
N VAL A 390 4.38 9.52 16.31
CA VAL A 390 4.18 8.31 17.11
C VAL A 390 4.89 7.10 16.50
N TYR A 391 4.87 6.99 15.18
CA TYR A 391 5.53 5.89 14.47
C TYR A 391 7.06 6.01 14.56
N PHE A 392 7.63 7.17 14.23
CA PHE A 392 9.09 7.40 14.31
C PHE A 392 9.64 7.28 15.73
N ALA A 393 8.87 7.63 16.74
CA ALA A 393 9.29 7.51 18.13
C ALA A 393 9.64 6.08 18.58
N GLN A 394 9.20 5.06 17.83
CA GLN A 394 9.55 3.66 18.09
C GLN A 394 10.96 3.30 17.67
N PHE A 395 11.59 4.08 16.80
CA PHE A 395 12.92 3.81 16.21
C PHE A 395 13.92 4.91 16.51
N ALA A 396 13.49 6.17 16.43
CA ALA A 396 14.33 7.34 16.58
C ALA A 396 14.75 7.57 18.04
N ARG A 397 15.91 8.17 18.23
CA ARG A 397 16.37 8.66 19.55
C ARG A 397 15.44 9.74 20.08
N SER A 398 15.11 10.71 19.25
CA SER A 398 14.12 11.74 19.55
C SER A 398 13.35 12.15 18.30
N VAL A 399 12.11 12.62 18.49
CA VAL A 399 11.25 13.17 17.44
C VAL A 399 10.82 14.57 17.84
N THR A 400 11.18 15.57 17.03
CA THR A 400 10.78 16.95 17.26
C THR A 400 9.76 17.39 16.21
N MET A 401 8.53 17.70 16.63
CA MET A 401 7.49 18.25 15.78
C MET A 401 7.58 19.78 15.77
N LEU A 402 7.79 20.36 14.58
CA LEU A 402 7.81 21.80 14.35
C LEU A 402 6.44 22.23 13.81
N VAL A 403 5.71 22.99 14.61
CA VAL A 403 4.34 23.40 14.34
C VAL A 403 4.29 24.91 14.15
N ARG A 404 3.96 25.37 12.94
CA ARG A 404 3.85 26.82 12.65
C ARG A 404 2.74 27.49 13.47
N GLY A 405 1.67 26.76 13.79
CA GLY A 405 0.58 27.24 14.65
C GLY A 405 0.99 27.35 16.12
N ASP A 406 0.06 27.86 16.92
CA ASP A 406 0.18 28.02 18.36
C ASP A 406 -0.16 26.77 19.16
N SER A 407 -0.82 25.78 18.54
CA SER A 407 -1.23 24.53 19.18
C SER A 407 -1.50 23.40 18.18
N LEU A 408 -1.64 22.16 18.67
CA LEU A 408 -2.03 20.99 17.90
C LEU A 408 -3.55 20.84 17.75
N GLU A 409 -4.33 21.37 18.68
CA GLU A 409 -5.77 21.15 18.81
C GLU A 409 -6.57 21.63 17.59
N LYS A 410 -6.04 22.58 16.82
CA LYS A 410 -6.69 23.11 15.60
C LYS A 410 -6.70 22.13 14.42
N GLY A 411 -5.78 21.16 14.39
CA GLY A 411 -5.59 20.27 13.23
C GLY A 411 -5.47 18.79 13.54
N MET A 412 -5.38 18.44 14.82
CA MET A 412 -5.11 17.08 15.27
C MET A 412 -6.21 16.54 16.17
N SER A 413 -6.54 15.26 16.01
CA SER A 413 -7.52 14.57 16.85
C SER A 413 -7.00 14.41 18.27
N GLN A 414 -7.89 14.55 19.27
CA GLN A 414 -7.53 14.53 20.69
C GLN A 414 -6.76 13.27 21.09
N TYR A 415 -7.19 12.09 20.63
CA TYR A 415 -6.50 10.84 20.96
C TYR A 415 -5.02 10.81 20.54
N LEU A 416 -4.67 11.44 19.40
CA LEU A 416 -3.29 11.57 18.94
C LEU A 416 -2.48 12.56 19.79
N ILE A 417 -3.11 13.67 20.17
CA ILE A 417 -2.49 14.67 21.06
C ILE A 417 -2.14 14.01 22.40
N ASP A 418 -3.07 13.23 22.95
CA ASP A 418 -2.87 12.54 24.22
C ASP A 418 -1.74 11.48 24.10
N GLN A 419 -1.74 10.72 23.02
CA GLN A 419 -0.70 9.75 22.73
C GLN A 419 0.70 10.40 22.57
N ILE A 420 0.79 11.54 21.86
CA ILE A 420 2.02 12.29 21.70
C ILE A 420 2.55 12.79 23.06
N ARG A 421 1.67 13.24 23.95
CA ARG A 421 2.05 13.72 25.30
C ARG A 421 2.59 12.62 26.20
N GLU A 422 2.15 11.38 26.02
CA GLU A 422 2.59 10.21 26.79
C GLU A 422 3.95 9.66 26.34
N ILE A 423 4.38 9.94 25.11
CA ILE A 423 5.61 9.39 24.55
C ILE A 423 6.80 10.33 24.87
N ALA A 424 7.70 9.85 25.74
CA ALA A 424 8.75 10.66 26.33
C ALA A 424 9.79 11.23 25.34
N ASN A 425 10.03 10.57 24.21
CA ASN A 425 10.97 11.01 23.20
C ASN A 425 10.35 11.85 22.07
N ILE A 426 9.06 12.26 22.19
CA ILE A 426 8.45 13.23 21.30
C ILE A 426 8.45 14.63 21.96
N ARG A 427 8.87 15.63 21.20
CA ARG A 427 8.82 17.05 21.58
C ARG A 427 7.98 17.81 20.56
N VAL A 428 7.16 18.75 21.03
CA VAL A 428 6.35 19.62 20.18
C VAL A 428 6.81 21.07 20.40
N GLU A 429 7.27 21.71 19.33
CA GLU A 429 7.61 23.12 19.30
C GLU A 429 6.61 23.87 18.44
N THR A 430 5.82 24.70 19.09
CA THR A 430 4.85 25.58 18.44
C THR A 430 5.48 26.88 17.99
N LYS A 431 4.85 27.57 17.01
CA LYS A 431 5.35 28.80 16.39
C LYS A 431 6.77 28.65 15.84
N ALA A 432 7.11 27.44 15.41
CA ALA A 432 8.43 27.08 14.88
C ALA A 432 8.30 26.64 13.42
N GLU A 433 9.27 27.04 12.59
CA GLU A 433 9.38 26.64 11.19
C GLU A 433 10.82 26.46 10.76
N VAL A 434 11.06 25.55 9.81
CA VAL A 434 12.36 25.40 9.16
C VAL A 434 12.47 26.47 8.08
N VAL A 435 13.56 27.20 8.09
CA VAL A 435 13.84 28.31 7.15
C VAL A 435 14.94 27.98 6.16
N GLU A 436 15.78 26.99 6.46
CA GLU A 436 16.86 26.54 5.58
C GLU A 436 17.27 25.11 5.92
N VAL A 437 17.74 24.34 4.95
CA VAL A 437 18.32 23.01 5.13
C VAL A 437 19.73 22.96 4.56
N HIS A 438 20.65 22.25 5.25
CA HIS A 438 22.07 22.22 4.94
C HIS A 438 22.54 20.78 4.78
N GLY A 439 23.51 20.57 3.88
CA GLY A 439 24.20 19.31 3.66
C GLY A 439 24.82 19.23 2.28
N ASP A 440 25.75 18.31 2.11
CA ASP A 440 26.36 17.99 0.82
C ASP A 440 26.11 16.49 0.50
N GLY A 441 25.22 16.25 -0.50
CA GLY A 441 24.78 14.91 -0.85
C GLY A 441 23.72 14.30 0.09
N HIS A 442 23.60 14.73 1.33
CA HIS A 442 22.55 14.35 2.29
C HIS A 442 22.32 15.47 3.31
N LEU A 443 21.17 15.39 4.03
CA LEU A 443 20.85 16.35 5.09
C LEU A 443 21.81 16.18 6.27
N GLU A 444 22.42 17.29 6.70
CA GLU A 444 23.33 17.34 7.85
C GLU A 444 22.78 18.20 8.99
N SER A 445 22.03 19.26 8.65
CA SER A 445 21.40 20.13 9.64
C SER A 445 20.25 20.95 9.05
N ILE A 446 19.42 21.50 9.94
CA ILE A 446 18.30 22.39 9.61
C ILE A 446 18.39 23.67 10.43
N THR A 447 18.02 24.80 9.84
CA THR A 447 17.87 26.07 10.54
C THR A 447 16.40 26.30 10.88
N ILE A 448 16.11 26.45 12.16
CA ILE A 448 14.78 26.61 12.74
C ILE A 448 14.61 28.05 13.25
N ALA A 449 13.57 28.73 12.81
CA ALA A 449 13.09 29.99 13.39
C ALA A 449 11.93 29.70 14.34
N ASN A 450 12.02 30.19 15.59
CA ASN A 450 10.94 30.13 16.54
C ASN A 450 10.40 31.55 16.81
N HIS A 451 9.19 31.82 16.36
CA HIS A 451 8.56 33.13 16.43
C HIS A 451 8.01 33.47 17.84
N ALA A 452 7.94 32.49 18.77
CA ALA A 452 7.54 32.78 20.16
C ALA A 452 8.69 33.31 20.99
N THR A 453 9.92 32.84 20.70
CA THR A 453 11.14 33.19 21.42
C THR A 453 12.05 34.16 20.64
N GLU A 454 11.66 34.47 19.38
CA GLU A 454 12.44 35.31 18.44
C GLU A 454 13.87 34.76 18.23
N THR A 455 14.02 33.41 18.25
CA THR A 455 15.31 32.76 18.10
C THR A 455 15.43 32.07 16.77
N ILE A 456 16.64 32.10 16.21
CA ILE A 456 17.04 31.26 15.06
C ILE A 456 18.19 30.35 15.55
N ARG A 457 18.07 29.07 15.28
CA ARG A 457 19.10 28.08 15.64
C ARG A 457 19.27 27.04 14.53
N THR A 458 20.47 26.49 14.45
CA THR A 458 20.76 25.36 13.54
C THR A 458 20.95 24.10 14.39
N GLU A 459 20.21 23.05 14.00
CA GLU A 459 20.21 21.76 14.69
C GLU A 459 20.74 20.67 13.77
N PRO A 460 21.65 19.82 14.21
CA PRO A 460 22.11 18.68 13.44
C PRO A 460 21.00 17.64 13.32
N THR A 461 20.75 17.16 12.10
CA THR A 461 19.84 16.07 11.83
C THR A 461 20.09 15.49 10.45
N SER A 462 19.92 14.18 10.30
CA SER A 462 19.97 13.47 9.03
C SER A 462 18.58 13.25 8.41
N ALA A 463 17.47 13.61 9.12
CA ALA A 463 16.13 13.32 8.68
C ALA A 463 15.11 14.41 9.02
N LEU A 464 14.50 14.98 7.98
CA LEU A 464 13.42 15.97 8.04
C LEU A 464 12.21 15.46 7.26
N PHE A 465 11.07 15.35 7.91
CA PHE A 465 9.80 14.91 7.30
C PHE A 465 8.80 16.06 7.25
N ILE A 466 8.15 16.25 6.08
CA ILE A 466 7.34 17.42 5.78
C ILE A 466 5.86 17.02 5.60
N PHE A 467 4.98 17.56 6.45
CA PHE A 467 3.53 17.34 6.47
C PHE A 467 2.74 18.66 6.41
N ILE A 468 3.01 19.50 5.40
CA ILE A 468 2.41 20.84 5.25
C ILE A 468 1.14 20.85 4.40
N GLY A 469 0.53 19.70 4.19
CA GLY A 469 -0.68 19.52 3.39
C GLY A 469 -0.40 19.16 1.95
N ALA A 470 -1.47 19.08 1.16
CA ALA A 470 -1.43 18.55 -0.19
C ALA A 470 -2.31 19.35 -1.15
N MET A 471 -2.09 19.18 -2.46
CA MET A 471 -2.86 19.75 -3.56
C MET A 471 -3.44 18.65 -4.45
N PRO A 472 -4.62 18.87 -5.06
CA PRO A 472 -5.21 17.87 -5.95
C PRO A 472 -4.38 17.66 -7.22
N CYS A 473 -4.27 16.38 -7.64
CA CYS A 473 -3.57 15.99 -8.86
C CYS A 473 -4.47 16.15 -10.09
N THR A 474 -4.91 17.38 -10.37
CA THR A 474 -5.93 17.74 -11.38
C THR A 474 -5.43 18.74 -12.42
N ALA A 475 -4.17 19.17 -12.35
CA ALA A 475 -3.62 20.21 -13.22
C ALA A 475 -3.80 19.90 -14.72
N TRP A 476 -3.74 18.61 -15.10
CA TRP A 476 -3.93 18.13 -16.46
C TRP A 476 -5.36 18.28 -17.00
N LEU A 477 -6.34 18.58 -16.12
CA LEU A 477 -7.75 18.82 -16.46
C LEU A 477 -8.12 20.31 -16.45
N ARG A 478 -7.14 21.20 -16.23
CA ARG A 478 -7.39 22.64 -16.16
C ARG A 478 -7.93 23.14 -17.50
N GLY A 479 -9.03 23.91 -17.45
CA GLY A 479 -9.72 24.42 -18.64
C GLY A 479 -10.72 23.43 -19.26
N MET A 480 -10.73 22.15 -18.82
CA MET A 480 -11.70 21.15 -19.29
C MET A 480 -12.82 20.92 -18.26
N LEU A 481 -12.47 20.82 -16.99
CA LEU A 481 -13.43 20.60 -15.92
C LEU A 481 -13.45 21.77 -14.94
N PRO A 482 -14.61 22.15 -14.41
CA PRO A 482 -14.74 23.16 -13.38
C PRO A 482 -14.00 22.75 -12.09
N MET A 483 -13.24 23.69 -11.54
CA MET A 483 -12.45 23.53 -10.32
C MET A 483 -12.62 24.73 -9.41
N ASP A 484 -12.39 24.52 -8.12
CA ASP A 484 -12.23 25.63 -7.19
C ASP A 484 -10.84 26.31 -7.34
N GLU A 485 -10.62 27.38 -6.57
CA GLU A 485 -9.35 28.15 -6.59
C GLU A 485 -8.12 27.31 -6.23
N ARG A 486 -8.31 26.18 -5.51
CA ARG A 486 -7.25 25.26 -5.09
C ARG A 486 -7.05 24.09 -6.06
N GLY A 487 -7.87 24.00 -7.10
CA GLY A 487 -7.81 22.96 -8.11
C GLY A 487 -8.64 21.70 -7.82
N TYR A 488 -9.49 21.70 -6.79
CA TYR A 488 -10.40 20.58 -6.53
C TYR A 488 -11.55 20.57 -7.54
N LEU A 489 -11.89 19.39 -8.06
CA LEU A 489 -12.94 19.19 -9.06
C LEU A 489 -14.33 19.45 -8.45
N LEU A 490 -15.14 20.25 -9.13
CA LEU A 490 -16.54 20.47 -8.81
C LEU A 490 -17.41 19.40 -9.47
N THR A 491 -18.40 18.88 -8.73
CA THR A 491 -19.29 17.80 -9.19
C THR A 491 -20.73 18.04 -8.74
N GLY A 492 -21.69 17.47 -9.45
CA GLY A 492 -23.09 17.47 -9.10
C GLY A 492 -23.66 18.87 -8.81
N ALA A 493 -24.22 19.04 -7.63
CA ALA A 493 -24.84 20.30 -7.23
C ALA A 493 -23.86 21.48 -7.03
N LEU A 494 -22.55 21.21 -6.98
CA LEU A 494 -21.49 22.22 -6.82
C LEU A 494 -21.01 22.79 -8.17
N LEU A 495 -21.49 22.24 -9.28
CA LEU A 495 -21.19 22.77 -10.61
C LEU A 495 -21.78 24.18 -10.77
N PRO A 496 -21.13 25.08 -11.55
CA PRO A 496 -21.63 26.40 -11.82
C PRO A 496 -23.05 26.37 -12.38
N LYS A 497 -23.91 27.25 -11.89
CA LYS A 497 -25.32 27.35 -12.30
C LYS A 497 -25.58 28.59 -13.16
N ASP A 498 -26.61 28.49 -14.01
CA ASP A 498 -27.20 29.58 -14.74
C ASP A 498 -28.72 29.46 -14.52
N GLY A 499 -29.25 30.27 -13.57
CA GLY A 499 -30.58 30.07 -12.99
C GLY A 499 -30.66 28.71 -12.23
N ASP A 500 -31.70 27.95 -12.50
CA ASP A 500 -31.92 26.65 -11.87
C ASP A 500 -31.12 25.49 -12.54
N ARG A 501 -30.52 25.75 -13.71
CA ARG A 501 -29.79 24.73 -14.48
C ARG A 501 -28.29 24.83 -14.28
N THR A 502 -27.62 23.69 -14.40
CA THR A 502 -26.14 23.63 -14.42
C THR A 502 -25.66 24.26 -15.75
N LYS A 503 -24.80 25.28 -15.64
CA LYS A 503 -24.27 26.03 -16.79
C LYS A 503 -23.44 25.12 -17.68
N GLY A 504 -23.84 25.00 -18.96
CA GLY A 504 -23.13 24.20 -19.95
C GLY A 504 -23.48 22.69 -19.93
N TRP A 505 -24.37 22.26 -19.04
CA TRP A 505 -24.87 20.89 -19.01
C TRP A 505 -25.82 20.62 -20.18
N LYS A 506 -25.62 19.51 -20.90
CA LYS A 506 -26.32 19.23 -22.17
C LYS A 506 -27.41 18.17 -22.05
N GLU A 507 -27.44 17.42 -20.93
CA GLU A 507 -28.42 16.36 -20.73
C GLU A 507 -29.73 16.91 -20.16
N GLU A 508 -30.84 16.18 -20.36
CA GLU A 508 -32.15 16.54 -19.79
C GLU A 508 -32.21 16.35 -18.27
N ARG A 509 -31.43 15.39 -17.74
CA ARG A 509 -31.28 15.14 -16.31
C ARG A 509 -30.27 16.09 -15.65
N ASP A 510 -30.35 16.22 -14.34
CA ASP A 510 -29.26 16.83 -13.57
C ASP A 510 -28.00 15.95 -13.53
N PRO A 511 -26.82 16.55 -13.36
CA PRO A 511 -25.59 15.79 -13.11
C PRO A 511 -25.75 14.93 -11.85
N PHE A 512 -25.22 13.70 -11.90
CA PHE A 512 -25.13 12.88 -10.69
C PHE A 512 -24.21 13.52 -9.66
N ILE A 513 -24.34 13.14 -8.39
CA ILE A 513 -23.64 13.80 -7.27
C ILE A 513 -22.11 13.83 -7.46
N PHE A 514 -21.52 12.83 -8.10
CA PHE A 514 -20.08 12.77 -8.38
C PHE A 514 -19.73 13.00 -9.86
N GLU A 515 -20.70 13.38 -10.68
CA GLU A 515 -20.49 13.65 -12.10
C GLU A 515 -19.99 15.10 -12.31
N SER A 516 -19.02 15.25 -13.19
CA SER A 516 -18.50 16.54 -13.62
C SER A 516 -19.45 17.23 -14.62
N ILE A 517 -19.01 18.35 -15.20
CA ILE A 517 -19.76 19.04 -16.27
C ILE A 517 -19.80 18.23 -17.59
N ILE A 518 -18.95 17.22 -17.72
CA ILE A 518 -18.94 16.32 -18.88
C ILE A 518 -19.68 15.04 -18.51
N PRO A 519 -20.82 14.73 -19.16
CA PRO A 519 -21.58 13.51 -18.90
C PRO A 519 -20.68 12.27 -18.95
N GLY A 520 -20.82 11.34 -17.98
CA GLY A 520 -20.01 10.12 -17.88
C GLY A 520 -18.55 10.33 -17.43
N VAL A 521 -18.17 11.55 -17.02
CA VAL A 521 -16.90 11.85 -16.34
C VAL A 521 -17.18 12.16 -14.89
N PHE A 522 -16.69 11.32 -14.00
CA PHE A 522 -16.92 11.39 -12.56
C PHE A 522 -15.65 11.76 -11.81
N ALA A 523 -15.78 12.27 -10.58
CA ALA A 523 -14.67 12.47 -9.67
C ALA A 523 -15.03 11.96 -8.27
N ALA A 524 -14.08 11.27 -7.61
CA ALA A 524 -14.27 10.74 -6.26
C ALA A 524 -12.99 10.81 -5.42
N GLY A 525 -13.16 10.80 -4.11
CA GLY A 525 -12.08 10.90 -3.14
C GLY A 525 -11.48 12.29 -3.05
N ASP A 526 -10.24 12.35 -2.63
CA ASP A 526 -9.57 13.60 -2.22
C ASP A 526 -9.38 14.63 -3.33
N THR A 527 -9.49 14.23 -4.58
CA THR A 527 -9.42 15.10 -5.76
C THR A 527 -10.65 16.00 -5.92
N ARG A 528 -11.79 15.62 -5.28
CA ARG A 528 -13.08 16.31 -5.37
C ARG A 528 -13.20 17.41 -4.32
N HIS A 529 -13.83 18.54 -4.70
CA HIS A 529 -14.19 19.61 -3.78
C HIS A 529 -15.15 19.10 -2.69
N SER A 530 -14.95 19.54 -1.47
CA SER A 530 -15.75 19.16 -0.29
C SER A 530 -15.77 17.67 0.05
N SER A 531 -14.86 16.85 -0.50
CA SER A 531 -14.71 15.46 -0.04
C SER A 531 -14.15 15.41 1.38
N ILE A 532 -14.64 14.47 2.16
CA ILE A 532 -14.11 14.21 3.51
C ILE A 532 -12.81 13.41 3.37
N LYS A 533 -11.70 13.99 3.82
CA LYS A 533 -10.34 13.42 3.69
C LYS A 533 -10.16 12.23 4.64
N ARG A 534 -10.85 11.13 4.38
CA ARG A 534 -10.80 9.87 5.13
C ARG A 534 -10.84 8.69 4.17
N VAL A 535 -10.14 7.62 4.52
CA VAL A 535 -10.10 6.39 3.70
C VAL A 535 -11.51 5.83 3.49
N ALA A 536 -12.31 5.71 4.54
CA ALA A 536 -13.67 5.19 4.44
C ALA A 536 -14.58 6.05 3.53
N SER A 537 -14.44 7.38 3.59
CA SER A 537 -15.19 8.30 2.72
C SER A 537 -14.79 8.13 1.26
N ALA A 538 -13.50 8.02 0.98
CA ALA A 538 -13.00 7.79 -0.37
C ALA A 538 -13.48 6.44 -0.94
N VAL A 539 -13.44 5.38 -0.14
CA VAL A 539 -14.00 4.06 -0.50
C VAL A 539 -15.49 4.16 -0.81
N GLY A 540 -16.26 4.86 0.05
CA GLY A 540 -17.69 5.09 -0.16
C GLY A 540 -17.98 5.87 -1.45
N GLU A 541 -17.27 6.96 -1.72
CA GLU A 541 -17.41 7.73 -2.94
C GLU A 541 -17.08 6.89 -4.20
N GLY A 542 -16.01 6.10 -4.15
CA GLY A 542 -15.62 5.20 -5.24
C GLY A 542 -16.70 4.15 -5.55
N SER A 543 -17.25 3.50 -4.52
CA SER A 543 -18.30 2.49 -4.68
C SER A 543 -19.61 3.07 -5.21
N ILE A 544 -20.05 4.21 -4.64
CA ILE A 544 -21.29 4.89 -5.09
C ILE A 544 -21.16 5.37 -6.54
N THR A 545 -19.97 5.80 -6.97
CA THR A 545 -19.74 6.22 -8.35
C THR A 545 -20.07 5.11 -9.35
N VAL A 546 -19.80 3.84 -9.02
CA VAL A 546 -20.09 2.72 -9.93
C VAL A 546 -21.59 2.61 -10.23
N GLN A 547 -22.46 2.85 -9.25
CA GLN A 547 -23.90 2.89 -9.47
C GLN A 547 -24.32 4.01 -10.43
N MET A 548 -23.67 5.16 -10.34
CA MET A 548 -23.90 6.28 -11.27
C MET A 548 -23.39 5.94 -12.68
N VAL A 549 -22.26 5.23 -12.76
CA VAL A 549 -21.71 4.72 -14.03
C VAL A 549 -22.71 3.77 -14.70
N HIS A 550 -23.30 2.83 -13.97
CA HIS A 550 -24.34 1.94 -14.52
C HIS A 550 -25.56 2.72 -15.03
N GLN A 551 -26.04 3.72 -14.26
CA GLN A 551 -27.15 4.57 -14.69
C GLN A 551 -26.81 5.39 -15.93
N TYR A 552 -25.58 5.85 -16.05
CA TYR A 552 -25.09 6.54 -17.24
C TYR A 552 -25.02 5.58 -18.44
N LEU A 553 -24.39 4.42 -18.28
CA LEU A 553 -24.18 3.44 -19.34
C LEU A 553 -25.51 2.89 -19.90
N SER A 554 -26.54 2.75 -19.06
CA SER A 554 -27.88 2.33 -19.51
C SER A 554 -28.54 3.30 -20.49
N LYS A 555 -28.03 4.53 -20.63
CA LYS A 555 -28.50 5.54 -21.57
C LYS A 555 -27.63 5.69 -22.80
N VAL A 556 -26.40 5.18 -22.75
CA VAL A 556 -25.39 5.36 -23.82
C VAL A 556 -25.18 4.05 -24.60
N LYS A 557 -25.42 2.90 -23.97
CA LYS A 557 -25.45 1.58 -24.60
C LYS A 557 -26.87 1.26 -25.04
#